data_6b9f60ae22417154ea7e67465588f978
#
_entry.id   6b9f60ae22417154ea7e67465588f978
#
_cell.length_a   1.000
_cell.length_b   1.000
_cell.length_c   1.000
_cell.angle_alpha   90.00
_cell.angle_beta   90.00
_cell.angle_gamma   90.00
#
_symmetry.space_group_name_H-M   'P 1'
#
loop_
_entity.id
_entity.type
_entity.pdbx_description
1 polymer ?
#
loop_
_entity_poly.entity_id
_entity_poly.type
_entity_poly.pdbx_seq_one_letter_code
_entity_poly.pdbx_strand_id
1 'polypeptide(L)'
;MSQIKALEGAEIALVAMGESQLDFHLAKSHSKKWTEVWGINAMAGITDCDRVFMMDPASRFLDSDAAGSQTGIMVDVVKSHPGPIYTCQLDERCPGLVEYPLLDVVKATKCSYFNNTIPFAIAFALYNKVAKLNLFGIDFTYKGNLHFAEAGRSCVEFWLAKCIENGMVVSVAPRSGLLDTDVPIQEKLYGYHRLEDPTLILIDEDEEFFNMGFKEYSRLMEEKQKADGEVVMTVNTPPEAKRY
;
A
#
# COMPACT_ATOMS: atom_id res chain seq x y z
N MET A 1 -2.61 28.73 -10.02
CA MET A 1 -1.60 27.70 -9.77
C MET A 1 -1.65 27.39 -8.27
N SER A 2 -2.29 26.29 -7.86
CA SER A 2 -2.24 25.85 -6.47
C SER A 2 -0.79 25.45 -6.17
N GLN A 3 -0.20 26.03 -5.13
CA GLN A 3 1.12 25.62 -4.66
C GLN A 3 1.06 24.11 -4.37
N ILE A 4 1.84 23.31 -5.12
CA ILE A 4 2.08 21.91 -4.80
C ILE A 4 2.70 21.93 -3.41
N LYS A 5 1.96 21.45 -2.41
CA LYS A 5 2.41 21.35 -1.03
C LYS A 5 3.70 20.53 -1.02
N ALA A 6 4.74 21.02 -0.37
CA ALA A 6 5.99 20.27 -0.25
C ALA A 6 5.70 18.93 0.44
N LEU A 7 6.08 17.82 -0.20
CA LEU A 7 5.84 16.47 0.28
C LEU A 7 7.02 15.89 1.07
N GLU A 8 8.14 16.61 1.10
CA GLU A 8 9.31 16.19 1.89
C GLU A 8 8.93 16.09 3.37
N GLY A 9 9.22 14.94 3.96
CA GLY A 9 8.87 14.66 5.34
C GLY A 9 7.39 14.30 5.60
N ALA A 10 6.54 14.23 4.56
CA ALA A 10 5.12 13.92 4.72
C ALA A 10 4.87 12.47 5.09
N GLU A 11 3.74 12.22 5.79
CA GLU A 11 3.14 10.89 5.97
C GLU A 11 1.95 10.74 5.02
N ILE A 12 2.00 9.76 4.12
CA ILE A 12 1.01 9.56 3.06
C ILE A 12 0.23 8.26 3.28
N ALA A 13 -1.08 8.29 3.03
CA ALA A 13 -1.89 7.09 2.82
C ALA A 13 -2.09 6.86 1.31
N LEU A 14 -1.55 5.77 0.78
CA LEU A 14 -1.78 5.32 -0.60
C LEU A 14 -2.86 4.24 -0.57
N VAL A 15 -4.01 4.51 -1.21
CA VAL A 15 -5.20 3.67 -1.10
C VAL A 15 -5.63 3.18 -2.49
N ALA A 16 -5.76 1.86 -2.63
CA ALA A 16 -6.26 1.18 -3.82
C ALA A 16 -7.52 0.34 -3.50
N MET A 17 -8.00 -0.43 -4.48
CA MET A 17 -9.32 -1.08 -4.46
C MET A 17 -9.33 -2.49 -3.84
N GLY A 18 -8.19 -3.01 -3.37
CA GLY A 18 -8.12 -4.34 -2.73
C GLY A 18 -8.83 -4.38 -1.37
N GLU A 19 -9.06 -5.58 -0.84
CA GLU A 19 -9.83 -5.82 0.39
C GLU A 19 -9.22 -5.10 1.62
N SER A 20 -7.90 -4.96 1.68
CA SER A 20 -7.23 -4.28 2.79
C SER A 20 -7.48 -2.75 2.84
N GLN A 21 -8.23 -2.17 1.88
CA GLN A 21 -8.75 -0.80 2.00
C GLN A 21 -9.62 -0.61 3.26
N LEU A 22 -10.24 -1.67 3.77
CA LEU A 22 -11.02 -1.62 5.00
C LEU A 22 -10.17 -1.13 6.19
N ASP A 23 -8.89 -1.45 6.22
CA ASP A 23 -7.98 -0.99 7.29
C ASP A 23 -7.75 0.54 7.22
N PHE A 24 -7.78 1.14 6.02
CA PHE A 24 -7.77 2.60 5.87
C PHE A 24 -9.03 3.23 6.47
N HIS A 25 -10.21 2.70 6.16
CA HIS A 25 -11.47 3.23 6.68
C HIS A 25 -11.58 3.06 8.20
N LEU A 26 -11.10 1.94 8.74
CA LEU A 26 -11.00 1.72 10.18
C LEU A 26 -10.04 2.74 10.83
N ALA A 27 -8.84 2.92 10.31
CA ALA A 27 -7.89 3.90 10.83
C ALA A 27 -8.46 5.33 10.78
N LYS A 28 -9.12 5.70 9.68
CA LYS A 28 -9.80 7.00 9.53
C LYS A 28 -10.92 7.18 10.56
N SER A 29 -11.72 6.15 10.83
CA SER A 29 -12.78 6.18 11.85
C SER A 29 -12.24 6.35 13.26
N HIS A 30 -11.01 5.89 13.55
CA HIS A 30 -10.29 6.10 14.81
C HIS A 30 -9.46 7.39 14.82
N SER A 31 -9.82 8.36 13.98
CA SER A 31 -9.18 9.68 13.91
C SER A 31 -7.73 9.71 13.47
N LYS A 32 -7.22 8.64 12.84
CA LYS A 32 -5.90 8.68 12.19
C LYS A 32 -5.93 9.70 11.06
N LYS A 33 -4.92 10.55 11.01
CA LYS A 33 -4.74 11.58 9.99
C LYS A 33 -3.41 11.35 9.29
N TRP A 34 -3.39 11.62 7.98
CA TRP A 34 -2.20 11.64 7.14
C TRP A 34 -2.00 13.06 6.60
N THR A 35 -0.82 13.37 6.12
CA THR A 35 -0.54 14.66 5.47
C THR A 35 -1.37 14.79 4.19
N GLU A 36 -1.41 13.69 3.40
CA GLU A 36 -2.27 13.55 2.23
C GLU A 36 -2.76 12.10 2.10
N VAL A 37 -3.89 11.95 1.41
CA VAL A 37 -4.45 10.68 0.96
C VAL A 37 -4.34 10.62 -0.56
N TRP A 38 -3.66 9.60 -1.08
CA TRP A 38 -3.49 9.37 -2.51
C TRP A 38 -4.35 8.19 -2.96
N GLY A 39 -5.16 8.39 -3.98
CA GLY A 39 -6.03 7.36 -4.53
C GLY A 39 -5.45 6.73 -5.80
N ILE A 40 -5.65 5.43 -5.95
CA ILE A 40 -5.36 4.69 -7.19
C ILE A 40 -6.66 4.47 -7.95
N ASN A 41 -6.71 4.99 -9.18
CA ASN A 41 -7.84 4.82 -10.10
C ASN A 41 -9.20 5.13 -9.42
N ALA A 42 -10.16 4.20 -9.52
CA ALA A 42 -11.53 4.35 -9.03
C ALA A 42 -11.64 4.56 -7.50
N MET A 43 -10.58 4.38 -6.73
CA MET A 43 -10.59 4.68 -5.29
C MET A 43 -10.91 6.15 -5.00
N ALA A 44 -10.54 7.06 -5.91
CA ALA A 44 -10.85 8.48 -5.82
C ALA A 44 -12.34 8.82 -5.94
N GLY A 45 -13.17 7.90 -6.44
CA GLY A 45 -14.63 8.03 -6.43
C GLY A 45 -15.29 7.46 -5.17
N ILE A 46 -14.50 6.83 -4.29
CA ILE A 46 -15.00 6.19 -3.07
C ILE A 46 -14.58 6.95 -1.81
N THR A 47 -13.42 7.56 -1.83
CA THR A 47 -12.90 8.36 -0.71
C THR A 47 -12.27 9.65 -1.22
N ASP A 48 -12.31 10.70 -0.38
CA ASP A 48 -11.64 11.95 -0.68
C ASP A 48 -10.13 11.72 -0.75
N CYS A 49 -9.54 12.11 -1.87
CA CYS A 49 -8.12 12.01 -2.15
C CYS A 49 -7.54 13.39 -2.46
N ASP A 50 -6.35 13.68 -1.95
CA ASP A 50 -5.60 14.90 -2.29
C ASP A 50 -4.93 14.78 -3.66
N ARG A 51 -4.58 13.56 -4.08
CA ARG A 51 -4.00 13.22 -5.39
C ARG A 51 -4.55 11.89 -5.88
N VAL A 52 -4.64 11.76 -7.19
CA VAL A 52 -5.02 10.51 -7.86
C VAL A 52 -3.93 10.09 -8.83
N PHE A 53 -3.63 8.81 -8.85
CA PHE A 53 -2.75 8.19 -9.85
C PHE A 53 -3.61 7.31 -10.76
N MET A 54 -3.63 7.68 -12.03
CA MET A 54 -4.36 7.01 -13.10
C MET A 54 -3.45 6.99 -14.33
N MET A 55 -2.65 5.96 -14.50
CA MET A 55 -1.65 5.94 -15.56
C MET A 55 -2.20 5.58 -16.94
N ASP A 56 -3.48 5.25 -17.02
CA ASP A 56 -4.19 5.11 -18.30
C ASP A 56 -4.56 6.49 -18.86
N PRO A 57 -4.67 6.66 -20.20
CA PRO A 57 -5.23 7.87 -20.80
C PRO A 57 -6.73 7.99 -20.46
N ALA A 58 -7.22 9.21 -20.27
CA ALA A 58 -8.62 9.45 -19.92
C ALA A 58 -9.61 8.91 -20.97
N SER A 59 -9.20 8.86 -22.24
CA SER A 59 -9.99 8.29 -23.34
C SER A 59 -10.39 6.83 -23.11
N ARG A 60 -9.60 6.06 -22.35
CA ARG A 60 -9.94 4.69 -21.96
C ARG A 60 -11.27 4.60 -21.19
N PHE A 61 -11.60 5.63 -20.42
CA PHE A 61 -12.81 5.70 -19.61
C PHE A 61 -13.91 6.51 -20.31
N LEU A 62 -13.56 7.56 -21.05
CA LEU A 62 -14.51 8.47 -21.68
C LEU A 62 -15.06 7.94 -22.99
N ASP A 63 -14.27 7.16 -23.72
CA ASP A 63 -14.56 6.77 -25.10
C ASP A 63 -14.72 5.24 -25.26
N SER A 64 -14.62 4.47 -24.17
CA SER A 64 -14.79 3.01 -24.20
C SER A 64 -15.18 2.44 -22.84
N ASP A 65 -15.68 1.21 -22.82
CA ASP A 65 -15.97 0.42 -21.62
C ASP A 65 -14.82 -0.54 -21.26
N ALA A 66 -13.60 -0.29 -21.76
CA ALA A 66 -12.45 -1.18 -21.61
C ALA A 66 -11.96 -1.34 -20.16
N ALA A 67 -12.36 -0.44 -19.25
CA ALA A 67 -12.07 -0.53 -17.83
C ALA A 67 -13.11 -1.33 -17.03
N GLY A 68 -14.11 -1.91 -17.69
CA GLY A 68 -15.14 -2.72 -17.06
C GLY A 68 -15.92 -1.97 -15.99
N SER A 69 -16.12 -2.58 -14.81
CA SER A 69 -16.91 -2.00 -13.71
C SER A 69 -16.36 -0.67 -13.15
N GLN A 70 -15.11 -0.33 -13.42
CA GLN A 70 -14.50 0.92 -12.97
C GLN A 70 -14.81 2.10 -13.92
N THR A 71 -15.30 1.84 -15.15
CA THR A 71 -15.50 2.88 -16.19
C THR A 71 -16.39 4.00 -15.68
N GLY A 72 -17.57 3.69 -15.13
CA GLY A 72 -18.50 4.68 -14.62
C GLY A 72 -17.93 5.59 -13.55
N ILE A 73 -17.28 5.01 -12.54
CA ILE A 73 -16.63 5.76 -11.45
C ILE A 73 -15.52 6.65 -12.02
N MET A 74 -14.70 6.11 -12.92
CA MET A 74 -13.57 6.84 -13.48
C MET A 74 -14.01 8.00 -14.37
N VAL A 75 -15.12 7.88 -15.10
CA VAL A 75 -15.71 9.00 -15.86
C VAL A 75 -16.00 10.19 -14.95
N ASP A 76 -16.59 9.94 -13.78
CA ASP A 76 -16.90 10.99 -12.82
C ASP A 76 -15.62 11.56 -12.19
N VAL A 77 -14.67 10.71 -11.82
CA VAL A 77 -13.38 11.12 -11.23
C VAL A 77 -12.63 12.05 -12.20
N VAL A 78 -12.41 11.66 -13.47
CA VAL A 78 -11.61 12.46 -14.41
C VAL A 78 -12.26 13.79 -14.76
N LYS A 79 -13.60 13.89 -14.67
CA LYS A 79 -14.35 15.11 -14.97
C LYS A 79 -14.46 16.06 -13.78
N SER A 80 -14.50 15.55 -12.55
CA SER A 80 -14.91 16.34 -11.39
C SER A 80 -13.91 16.40 -10.25
N HIS A 81 -12.86 15.55 -10.23
CA HIS A 81 -11.92 15.54 -9.12
C HIS A 81 -11.11 16.85 -9.05
N PRO A 82 -11.10 17.55 -7.91
CA PRO A 82 -10.49 18.89 -7.79
C PRO A 82 -8.97 18.87 -7.66
N GLY A 83 -8.41 17.75 -7.22
CA GLY A 83 -6.96 17.58 -6.99
C GLY A 83 -6.23 17.12 -8.25
N PRO A 84 -4.88 17.03 -8.24
CA PRO A 84 -4.16 16.55 -9.40
C PRO A 84 -4.44 15.06 -9.65
N ILE A 85 -4.75 14.71 -10.91
CA ILE A 85 -4.86 13.34 -11.41
C ILE A 85 -3.65 13.10 -12.30
N TYR A 86 -2.67 12.33 -11.82
CA TYR A 86 -1.48 11.98 -12.60
C TYR A 86 -1.80 10.93 -13.64
N THR A 87 -1.43 11.20 -14.89
CA THR A 87 -1.70 10.35 -16.04
C THR A 87 -0.52 10.35 -17.03
N CYS A 88 -0.52 9.40 -17.95
CA CYS A 88 0.46 9.35 -19.03
C CYS A 88 0.15 10.30 -20.20
N GLN A 89 -1.08 10.78 -20.30
CA GLN A 89 -1.52 11.64 -21.41
C GLN A 89 -2.61 12.62 -20.96
N LEU A 90 -2.43 13.90 -21.25
CA LEU A 90 -3.43 14.92 -20.97
C LEU A 90 -4.62 14.80 -21.94
N ASP A 91 -5.79 15.21 -21.47
CA ASP A 91 -7.03 15.31 -22.25
C ASP A 91 -7.74 16.61 -21.85
N GLU A 92 -8.00 17.49 -22.83
CA GLU A 92 -8.60 18.81 -22.60
C GLU A 92 -10.00 18.74 -21.96
N ARG A 93 -10.69 17.61 -22.08
CA ARG A 93 -11.99 17.36 -21.46
C ARG A 93 -11.91 17.19 -19.93
N CYS A 94 -10.69 17.00 -19.39
CA CYS A 94 -10.45 16.66 -18.00
C CYS A 94 -9.42 17.63 -17.38
N PRO A 95 -9.85 18.79 -16.88
CA PRO A 95 -8.95 19.86 -16.43
C PRO A 95 -8.13 19.52 -15.17
N GLY A 96 -8.51 18.48 -14.43
CA GLY A 96 -7.76 17.99 -13.26
C GLY A 96 -6.56 17.11 -13.60
N LEU A 97 -6.38 16.75 -14.88
CA LEU A 97 -5.25 15.91 -15.30
C LEU A 97 -3.92 16.65 -15.24
N VAL A 98 -2.92 15.97 -14.76
CA VAL A 98 -1.53 16.42 -14.72
C VAL A 98 -0.65 15.32 -15.30
N GLU A 99 0.25 15.69 -16.20
CA GLU A 99 1.21 14.74 -16.74
C GLU A 99 2.14 14.24 -15.64
N TYR A 100 2.30 12.92 -15.55
CA TYR A 100 3.22 12.33 -14.59
C TYR A 100 4.67 12.69 -14.96
N PRO A 101 5.50 13.18 -14.03
CA PRO A 101 6.87 13.63 -14.35
C PRO A 101 7.83 12.44 -14.51
N LEU A 102 7.54 11.55 -15.49
CA LEU A 102 8.21 10.27 -15.66
C LEU A 102 9.72 10.39 -15.76
N LEU A 103 10.22 11.31 -16.60
CA LEU A 103 11.66 11.45 -16.84
C LEU A 103 12.41 11.91 -15.58
N ASP A 104 11.80 12.83 -14.82
CA ASP A 104 12.41 13.35 -13.58
C ASP A 104 12.43 12.27 -12.50
N VAL A 105 11.33 11.52 -12.36
CA VAL A 105 11.23 10.40 -11.43
C VAL A 105 12.24 9.31 -11.78
N VAL A 106 12.32 8.88 -13.04
CA VAL A 106 13.29 7.87 -13.50
C VAL A 106 14.73 8.35 -13.29
N LYS A 107 15.01 9.61 -13.59
CA LYS A 107 16.35 10.20 -13.39
C LYS A 107 16.75 10.23 -11.91
N ALA A 108 15.82 10.61 -11.04
CA ALA A 108 16.07 10.71 -9.61
C ALA A 108 16.19 9.33 -8.95
N THR A 109 15.33 8.39 -9.30
CA THR A 109 15.29 7.04 -8.71
C THR A 109 16.22 6.04 -9.40
N LYS A 110 16.77 6.39 -10.59
CA LYS A 110 17.59 5.54 -11.45
C LYS A 110 16.91 4.21 -11.80
N CYS A 111 15.58 4.22 -11.93
CA CYS A 111 14.79 3.04 -12.22
C CYS A 111 13.59 3.38 -13.10
N SER A 112 13.30 2.51 -14.10
CA SER A 112 12.18 2.64 -15.05
C SER A 112 11.31 1.39 -15.08
N TYR A 113 11.24 0.64 -13.99
CA TYR A 113 10.43 -0.58 -13.90
C TYR A 113 9.04 -0.27 -13.35
N PHE A 114 8.05 -0.17 -14.26
CA PHE A 114 6.66 0.16 -13.96
C PHE A 114 5.73 -0.74 -14.78
N ASN A 115 5.02 -1.65 -14.14
CA ASN A 115 4.11 -2.57 -14.83
C ASN A 115 2.63 -2.39 -14.46
N ASN A 116 2.33 -1.49 -13.53
CA ASN A 116 0.97 -1.07 -13.16
C ASN A 116 1.01 0.32 -12.51
N THR A 117 -0.16 0.87 -12.17
CA THR A 117 -0.28 2.25 -11.64
C THR A 117 0.38 2.45 -10.27
N ILE A 118 0.37 1.44 -9.40
CA ILE A 118 0.84 1.59 -8.01
C ILE A 118 2.33 1.94 -7.92
N PRO A 119 3.26 1.28 -8.64
CA PRO A 119 4.67 1.66 -8.68
C PRO A 119 4.92 3.12 -9.04
N PHE A 120 4.11 3.73 -9.91
CA PHE A 120 4.25 5.16 -10.23
C PHE A 120 3.99 6.04 -9.00
N ALA A 121 2.96 5.73 -8.21
CA ALA A 121 2.66 6.45 -6.98
C ALA A 121 3.78 6.28 -5.93
N ILE A 122 4.32 5.06 -5.77
CA ILE A 122 5.42 4.79 -4.85
C ILE A 122 6.71 5.50 -5.29
N ALA A 123 7.04 5.45 -6.59
CA ALA A 123 8.20 6.15 -7.13
C ALA A 123 8.06 7.67 -6.99
N PHE A 124 6.84 8.21 -7.12
CA PHE A 124 6.55 9.61 -6.89
C PHE A 124 6.75 10.00 -5.41
N ALA A 125 6.36 9.13 -4.48
CA ALA A 125 6.63 9.32 -3.05
C ALA A 125 8.15 9.38 -2.78
N LEU A 126 8.91 8.45 -3.36
CA LEU A 126 10.37 8.44 -3.23
C LEU A 126 11.01 9.70 -3.83
N TYR A 127 10.60 10.10 -5.03
CA TYR A 127 11.08 11.31 -5.71
C TYR A 127 10.84 12.57 -4.88
N ASN A 128 9.70 12.65 -4.19
CA ASN A 128 9.33 13.79 -3.34
C ASN A 128 9.82 13.67 -1.88
N LYS A 129 10.63 12.65 -1.55
CA LYS A 129 11.20 12.42 -0.21
C LYS A 129 10.13 12.35 0.89
N VAL A 130 9.05 11.64 0.62
CA VAL A 130 8.04 11.30 1.61
C VAL A 130 8.71 10.53 2.75
N ALA A 131 8.42 10.87 4.01
CA ALA A 131 9.03 10.21 5.17
C ALA A 131 8.36 8.88 5.47
N LYS A 132 7.02 8.79 5.31
CA LYS A 132 6.27 7.57 5.60
C LYS A 132 5.17 7.32 4.59
N LEU A 133 5.14 6.11 4.04
CA LEU A 133 4.13 5.63 3.10
C LEU A 133 3.34 4.49 3.72
N ASN A 134 2.03 4.69 3.89
CA ASN A 134 1.11 3.68 4.39
C ASN A 134 0.27 3.16 3.22
N LEU A 135 0.29 1.84 2.99
CA LEU A 135 -0.35 1.19 1.84
C LEU A 135 -1.61 0.44 2.28
N PHE A 136 -2.72 0.71 1.60
CA PHE A 136 -4.03 0.10 1.86
C PHE A 136 -4.68 -0.32 0.54
N GLY A 137 -5.35 -1.46 0.53
CA GLY A 137 -6.03 -1.95 -0.67
C GLY A 137 -5.08 -2.39 -1.80
N ILE A 138 -3.83 -2.71 -1.48
CA ILE A 138 -2.80 -3.15 -2.43
C ILE A 138 -2.47 -4.60 -2.11
N ASP A 139 -3.30 -5.53 -2.58
CA ASP A 139 -3.30 -6.91 -2.09
C ASP A 139 -2.89 -7.94 -3.15
N PHE A 140 -3.04 -7.61 -4.44
CA PHE A 140 -2.74 -8.49 -5.57
C PHE A 140 -3.43 -9.88 -5.51
N THR A 141 -4.66 -9.92 -5.00
CA THR A 141 -5.47 -11.14 -4.84
C THR A 141 -6.41 -11.38 -6.03
N TYR A 142 -5.92 -11.27 -7.26
CA TYR A 142 -6.73 -11.43 -8.47
C TYR A 142 -7.10 -12.89 -8.71
N LYS A 143 -8.36 -13.25 -8.51
CA LYS A 143 -8.88 -14.56 -8.88
C LYS A 143 -8.90 -14.71 -10.41
N GLY A 144 -8.18 -15.71 -10.93
CA GLY A 144 -8.17 -16.02 -12.36
C GLY A 144 -7.07 -15.37 -13.20
N ASN A 145 -6.23 -14.50 -12.63
CA ASN A 145 -5.06 -13.94 -13.31
C ASN A 145 -3.83 -13.87 -12.40
N LEU A 146 -3.32 -15.03 -12.00
CA LEU A 146 -2.18 -15.16 -11.09
C LEU A 146 -0.92 -14.50 -11.66
N HIS A 147 -0.65 -14.67 -12.95
CA HIS A 147 0.54 -14.06 -13.56
C HIS A 147 0.55 -12.54 -13.44
N PHE A 148 -0.60 -11.90 -13.67
CA PHE A 148 -0.74 -10.46 -13.50
C PHE A 148 -0.56 -10.05 -12.02
N ALA A 149 -1.13 -10.84 -11.10
CA ALA A 149 -0.99 -10.60 -9.67
C ALA A 149 0.46 -10.71 -9.21
N GLU A 150 1.16 -11.78 -9.59
CA GLU A 150 2.57 -12.01 -9.26
C GLU A 150 3.48 -10.92 -9.83
N ALA A 151 3.33 -10.59 -11.12
CA ALA A 151 4.12 -9.56 -11.77
C ALA A 151 3.88 -8.18 -11.12
N GLY A 152 2.63 -7.86 -10.82
CA GLY A 152 2.26 -6.60 -10.17
C GLY A 152 2.82 -6.51 -8.75
N ARG A 153 2.66 -7.56 -7.94
CA ARG A 153 3.21 -7.66 -6.59
C ARG A 153 4.74 -7.48 -6.60
N SER A 154 5.44 -8.23 -7.45
CA SER A 154 6.90 -8.17 -7.55
C SER A 154 7.39 -6.76 -7.88
N CYS A 155 6.71 -6.04 -8.79
CA CYS A 155 7.07 -4.67 -9.13
C CYS A 155 6.85 -3.71 -7.97
N VAL A 156 5.74 -3.85 -7.23
CA VAL A 156 5.45 -3.03 -6.05
C VAL A 156 6.48 -3.30 -4.95
N GLU A 157 6.73 -4.56 -4.61
CA GLU A 157 7.70 -4.93 -3.56
C GLU A 157 9.13 -4.47 -3.89
N PHE A 158 9.52 -4.50 -5.18
CA PHE A 158 10.76 -3.90 -5.64
C PHE A 158 10.84 -2.40 -5.31
N TRP A 159 9.76 -1.65 -5.57
CA TRP A 159 9.74 -0.22 -5.29
C TRP A 159 9.68 0.07 -3.78
N LEU A 160 8.99 -0.76 -2.99
CA LEU A 160 9.00 -0.64 -1.53
C LEU A 160 10.40 -0.88 -0.95
N ALA A 161 11.13 -1.89 -1.44
CA ALA A 161 12.50 -2.12 -1.04
C ALA A 161 13.40 -0.90 -1.33
N LYS A 162 13.24 -0.25 -2.51
CA LYS A 162 13.96 0.98 -2.82
C LYS A 162 13.59 2.13 -1.88
N CYS A 163 12.32 2.26 -1.49
CA CYS A 163 11.89 3.26 -0.52
C CYS A 163 12.54 3.04 0.85
N ILE A 164 12.51 1.81 1.35
CA ILE A 164 13.10 1.43 2.63
C ILE A 164 14.63 1.68 2.63
N GLU A 165 15.32 1.27 1.57
CA GLU A 165 16.77 1.51 1.42
C GLU A 165 17.12 3.01 1.43
N ASN A 166 16.21 3.88 0.98
CA ASN A 166 16.37 5.32 1.00
C ASN A 166 15.82 5.98 2.29
N GLY A 167 15.52 5.21 3.33
CA GLY A 167 15.13 5.71 4.65
C GLY A 167 13.64 6.06 4.79
N MET A 168 12.80 5.72 3.80
CA MET A 168 11.35 5.90 3.93
C MET A 168 10.76 4.80 4.81
N VAL A 169 9.94 5.17 5.79
CA VAL A 169 9.16 4.21 6.57
C VAL A 169 8.00 3.69 5.70
N VAL A 170 7.94 2.38 5.53
CA VAL A 170 6.86 1.71 4.79
C VAL A 170 5.97 0.95 5.77
N SER A 171 4.67 1.18 5.69
CA SER A 171 3.65 0.46 6.45
C SER A 171 2.63 -0.15 5.50
N VAL A 172 2.34 -1.43 5.65
CA VAL A 172 1.38 -2.17 4.83
C VAL A 172 0.21 -2.61 5.71
N ALA A 173 -1.00 -2.51 5.19
CA ALA A 173 -2.21 -2.92 5.89
C ALA A 173 -2.12 -4.38 6.36
N PRO A 174 -2.55 -4.71 7.59
CA PRO A 174 -2.41 -6.06 8.16
C PRO A 174 -3.11 -7.17 7.35
N ARG A 175 -4.15 -6.82 6.58
CA ARG A 175 -4.91 -7.77 5.73
C ARG A 175 -4.30 -7.96 4.34
N SER A 176 -3.25 -7.23 4.01
CA SER A 176 -2.62 -7.32 2.70
C SER A 176 -1.62 -8.49 2.66
N GLY A 177 -1.64 -9.25 1.56
CA GLY A 177 -0.59 -10.24 1.28
C GLY A 177 0.75 -9.62 0.84
N LEU A 178 0.83 -8.30 0.70
CA LEU A 178 2.04 -7.60 0.30
C LEU A 178 3.09 -7.68 1.42
N LEU A 179 4.32 -8.05 1.08
CA LEU A 179 5.39 -8.34 2.06
C LEU A 179 4.99 -9.39 3.11
N ASP A 180 4.06 -10.27 2.75
CA ASP A 180 3.50 -11.30 3.64
C ASP A 180 2.95 -10.75 4.98
N THR A 181 2.37 -9.53 4.96
CA THR A 181 1.88 -8.89 6.19
C THR A 181 0.75 -9.68 6.85
N ASP A 182 -0.05 -10.40 6.06
CA ASP A 182 -1.12 -11.28 6.52
C ASP A 182 -0.63 -12.65 7.03
N VAL A 183 0.67 -12.95 6.87
CA VAL A 183 1.26 -14.21 7.34
C VAL A 183 1.74 -14.05 8.79
N PRO A 184 1.49 -15.01 9.67
CA PRO A 184 2.02 -15.00 11.03
C PRO A 184 3.55 -14.85 11.05
N ILE A 185 4.05 -14.06 12.00
CA ILE A 185 5.47 -13.71 12.05
C ILE A 185 6.39 -14.95 12.13
N GLN A 186 5.97 -15.99 12.85
CA GLN A 186 6.72 -17.23 12.96
C GLN A 186 6.84 -17.99 11.63
N GLU A 187 5.96 -17.75 10.68
CA GLU A 187 5.98 -18.39 9.35
C GLU A 187 6.85 -17.65 8.34
N LYS A 188 7.24 -16.40 8.61
CA LYS A 188 8.02 -15.57 7.69
C LYS A 188 9.48 -16.01 7.55
N LEU A 189 9.99 -16.74 8.54
CA LEU A 189 11.36 -17.25 8.52
C LEU A 189 11.40 -18.67 7.94
N TYR A 190 11.58 -18.79 6.62
CA TYR A 190 11.61 -20.09 5.94
C TYR A 190 12.66 -21.04 6.55
N GLY A 191 12.22 -22.25 6.88
CA GLY A 191 13.04 -23.25 7.58
C GLY A 191 12.95 -23.13 9.11
N TYR A 192 13.09 -21.94 9.66
CA TYR A 192 12.99 -21.71 11.11
C TYR A 192 11.59 -21.96 11.67
N HIS A 193 10.53 -21.68 10.88
CA HIS A 193 9.15 -21.95 11.27
C HIS A 193 8.82 -23.45 11.47
N ARG A 194 9.74 -24.36 11.05
CA ARG A 194 9.62 -25.81 11.26
C ARG A 194 10.27 -26.29 12.54
N LEU A 195 10.96 -25.41 13.26
CA LEU A 195 11.52 -25.73 14.57
C LEU A 195 10.40 -25.82 15.59
N GLU A 196 10.61 -26.59 16.66
CA GLU A 196 9.66 -26.70 17.77
C GLU A 196 9.43 -25.35 18.47
N ASP A 197 10.44 -24.53 18.51
CA ASP A 197 10.40 -23.14 19.01
C ASP A 197 11.09 -22.21 18.01
N PRO A 198 10.35 -21.70 17.01
CA PRO A 198 10.94 -20.85 15.98
C PRO A 198 11.44 -19.53 16.58
N THR A 199 12.56 -19.06 16.06
CA THR A 199 13.13 -17.77 16.44
C THR A 199 12.38 -16.63 15.77
N LEU A 200 11.99 -15.63 16.54
CA LEU A 200 11.45 -14.36 16.03
C LEU A 200 12.56 -13.31 15.99
N ILE A 201 12.52 -12.46 14.99
CA ILE A 201 13.32 -11.24 14.93
C ILE A 201 12.36 -10.08 15.21
N LEU A 202 12.65 -9.35 16.27
CA LEU A 202 11.82 -8.27 16.79
C LEU A 202 12.60 -6.96 16.76
N ILE A 203 11.87 -5.84 16.79
CA ILE A 203 12.42 -4.49 16.89
C ILE A 203 11.88 -3.90 18.19
N ASP A 204 12.75 -3.37 19.03
CA ASP A 204 12.37 -2.67 20.26
C ASP A 204 12.02 -1.18 20.03
N GLU A 205 11.71 -0.47 21.12
CA GLU A 205 11.36 0.95 21.08
C GLU A 205 12.53 1.86 20.67
N ASP A 206 13.77 1.37 20.80
CA ASP A 206 14.99 2.07 20.40
C ASP A 206 15.43 1.72 18.96
N GLU A 207 14.56 1.03 18.20
CA GLU A 207 14.80 0.54 16.83
C GLU A 207 15.95 -0.48 16.72
N GLU A 208 16.34 -1.13 17.82
CA GLU A 208 17.34 -2.18 17.83
C GLU A 208 16.73 -3.55 17.56
N PHE A 209 17.43 -4.36 16.74
CA PHE A 209 17.02 -5.73 16.42
C PHE A 209 17.48 -6.71 17.49
N PHE A 210 16.56 -7.55 17.94
CA PHE A 210 16.88 -8.67 18.81
C PHE A 210 16.12 -9.93 18.39
N ASN A 211 16.55 -11.08 18.88
CA ASN A 211 15.87 -12.35 18.61
C ASN A 211 15.34 -12.98 19.90
N MET A 212 14.25 -13.72 19.76
CA MET A 212 13.58 -14.41 20.87
C MET A 212 12.90 -15.68 20.35
N GLY A 213 12.82 -16.73 21.17
CA GLY A 213 12.00 -17.90 20.85
C GLY A 213 10.50 -17.57 20.86
N PHE A 214 9.73 -18.20 19.97
CA PHE A 214 8.28 -17.95 19.86
C PHE A 214 7.54 -18.26 21.17
N LYS A 215 7.92 -19.32 21.89
CA LYS A 215 7.31 -19.69 23.17
C LYS A 215 7.53 -18.63 24.25
N GLU A 216 8.73 -18.07 24.30
CA GLU A 216 9.05 -16.99 25.22
C GLU A 216 8.29 -15.71 24.88
N TYR A 217 8.26 -15.33 23.61
CA TYR A 217 7.47 -14.20 23.11
C TYR A 217 5.98 -14.34 23.48
N SER A 218 5.39 -15.50 23.20
CA SER A 218 3.98 -15.76 23.51
C SER A 218 3.68 -15.62 24.99
N ARG A 219 4.56 -16.15 25.86
CA ARG A 219 4.43 -16.01 27.31
C ARG A 219 4.47 -14.54 27.75
N LEU A 220 5.43 -13.76 27.24
CA LEU A 220 5.56 -12.35 27.57
C LEU A 220 4.34 -11.54 27.12
N MET A 221 3.81 -11.86 25.94
CA MET A 221 2.59 -11.19 25.44
C MET A 221 1.37 -11.54 26.29
N GLU A 222 1.20 -12.79 26.70
CA GLU A 222 0.12 -13.19 27.63
C GLU A 222 0.23 -12.51 28.99
N GLU A 223 1.45 -12.39 29.54
CA GLU A 223 1.69 -11.69 30.79
C GLU A 223 1.36 -10.19 30.69
N LYS A 224 1.78 -9.54 29.61
CA LYS A 224 1.45 -8.14 29.32
C LYS A 224 -0.05 -7.92 29.20
N GLN A 225 -0.74 -8.75 28.43
CA GLN A 225 -2.19 -8.67 28.24
C GLN A 225 -2.96 -8.85 29.56
N LYS A 226 -2.51 -9.77 30.44
CA LYS A 226 -3.10 -9.93 31.79
C LYS A 226 -2.87 -8.72 32.66
N ALA A 227 -1.71 -8.05 32.54
CA ALA A 227 -1.37 -6.86 33.31
C ALA A 227 -2.21 -5.63 32.84
N ASP A 228 -2.43 -5.50 31.53
CA ASP A 228 -3.18 -4.39 30.94
C ASP A 228 -4.72 -4.55 31.06
N GLY A 229 -5.19 -5.71 31.53
CA GLY A 229 -6.63 -5.98 31.72
C GLY A 229 -7.43 -6.12 30.43
N GLU A 230 -6.75 -6.25 29.29
CA GLU A 230 -7.41 -6.46 28.00
C GLU A 230 -7.94 -7.90 27.88
N VAL A 231 -9.23 -7.99 27.54
CA VAL A 231 -9.83 -9.28 27.18
C VAL A 231 -9.30 -9.70 25.80
N VAL A 232 -8.38 -10.64 25.80
CA VAL A 232 -7.89 -11.23 24.55
C VAL A 232 -9.03 -12.00 23.91
N MET A 233 -9.56 -11.49 22.80
CA MET A 233 -10.25 -12.35 21.87
C MET A 233 -9.20 -13.22 21.18
N THR A 234 -9.01 -14.43 21.71
CA THR A 234 -8.31 -15.47 20.94
C THR A 234 -9.11 -15.71 19.68
N VAL A 235 -8.64 -15.14 18.58
CA VAL A 235 -9.06 -15.59 17.27
C VAL A 235 -8.49 -16.99 17.15
N ASN A 236 -9.32 -18.01 17.44
CA ASN A 236 -9.00 -19.38 17.10
C ASN A 236 -8.84 -19.43 15.58
N THR A 237 -7.62 -19.31 15.12
CA THR A 237 -7.28 -19.71 13.76
C THR A 237 -7.61 -21.20 13.67
N PRO A 238 -8.51 -21.62 12.79
CA PRO A 238 -8.80 -23.06 12.66
C PRO A 238 -7.47 -23.75 12.36
N PRO A 239 -7.16 -24.85 13.06
CA PRO A 239 -6.07 -25.70 12.64
C PRO A 239 -6.42 -26.22 11.24
N GLU A 240 -5.44 -26.14 10.31
CA GLU A 240 -5.52 -26.75 8.98
C GLU A 240 -6.20 -25.96 7.86
N ALA A 241 -5.57 -24.87 7.41
CA ALA A 241 -5.50 -24.68 5.97
C ALA A 241 -4.20 -25.29 5.48
N LYS A 242 -4.20 -26.53 5.04
CA LYS A 242 -3.06 -27.11 4.31
C LYS A 242 -2.93 -26.34 3.02
N ARG A 243 -1.90 -25.50 2.92
CA ARG A 243 -1.49 -24.91 1.66
C ARG A 243 -0.79 -25.99 0.85
N TYR A 244 -1.37 -26.34 -0.32
CA TYR A 244 -0.73 -27.14 -1.35
C TYR A 244 -0.03 -26.20 -2.33
#